data_ac3bf74617307d451e0744175002d9e5
#
_entry.id   ac3bf74617307d451e0744175002d9e5
#
_cell.length_a   1.000
_cell.length_b   1.000
_cell.length_c   1.000
_cell.angle_alpha   90.00
_cell.angle_beta   90.00
_cell.angle_gamma   90.00
#
_symmetry.space_group_name_H-M   'P 1'
#
loop_
_entity.id
_entity.type
_entity.pdbx_description
1 polymer ?
#
loop_
_entity_poly.entity_id
_entity_poly.type
_entity_poly.pdbx_seq_one_letter_code
_entity_poly.pdbx_strand_id
1 'polypeptide(L)'
;MAPVLVSGRQGLGKSTFCRNLLPPELSAYYTDSADVANTARMEQLLVEMGLINLDEFDRIPVRRHPALKNVMQLTGLHVRKAYQRDARRLPRIASFIATSNSHELLSDPSGSRRFLCVEVERPIDSTDIGHAQIYAQLKAMLLGGERYWFTAGEEAEIQHANVAFYRTCPAEEAFARHFRAARPDEEALSVSLPELIALLRKRQPGTLTSIGMQEFSRALVAAGVERRHTEKGNRYRIVPLEHEGCKSAILSE
;
A
#
# COMPACT_ATOMS: atom_id res chain seq x y z
N MET A 1 12.25 -4.24 -2.76
CA MET A 1 10.83 -4.62 -2.76
C MET A 1 10.57 -5.49 -1.55
N ALA A 2 9.36 -5.46 -0.96
CA ALA A 2 9.00 -6.27 0.21
C ALA A 2 7.85 -7.21 -0.18
N PRO A 3 7.99 -8.54 -0.07
CA PRO A 3 6.88 -9.46 -0.17
C PRO A 3 5.85 -9.18 0.94
N VAL A 4 4.56 -9.25 0.61
CA VAL A 4 3.45 -9.12 1.56
C VAL A 4 2.57 -10.37 1.43
N LEU A 5 2.55 -11.20 2.46
CA LEU A 5 1.72 -12.39 2.51
C LEU A 5 0.30 -12.00 2.94
N VAL A 6 -0.64 -12.10 2.03
CA VAL A 6 -2.02 -11.65 2.22
C VAL A 6 -2.96 -12.84 2.36
N SER A 7 -3.90 -12.78 3.28
CA SER A 7 -4.97 -13.77 3.39
C SER A 7 -6.13 -13.19 4.18
N GLY A 8 -7.36 -13.36 3.71
CA GLY A 8 -8.56 -13.05 4.48
C GLY A 8 -8.80 -13.99 5.67
N ARG A 9 -8.02 -15.09 5.78
CA ARG A 9 -8.12 -16.06 6.87
C ARG A 9 -6.94 -15.90 7.84
N GLN A 10 -7.21 -15.95 9.13
CA GLN A 10 -6.19 -16.05 10.17
C GLN A 10 -5.71 -17.51 10.33
N GLY A 11 -4.53 -17.68 10.94
CA GLY A 11 -4.03 -19.01 11.28
C GLY A 11 -3.39 -19.79 10.14
N LEU A 12 -3.12 -19.18 8.97
CA LEU A 12 -2.46 -19.84 7.85
C LEU A 12 -0.93 -19.92 7.98
N GLY A 13 -0.36 -19.56 9.13
CA GLY A 13 1.09 -19.70 9.40
C GLY A 13 1.96 -18.59 8.80
N LYS A 14 1.40 -17.48 8.28
CA LYS A 14 2.17 -16.39 7.63
C LYS A 14 3.30 -15.85 8.51
N SER A 15 2.99 -15.41 9.74
CA SER A 15 4.00 -14.83 10.65
C SER A 15 5.02 -15.87 11.09
N THR A 16 4.60 -17.13 11.29
CA THR A 16 5.49 -18.25 11.59
C THR A 16 6.45 -18.51 10.42
N PHE A 17 5.95 -18.52 9.20
CA PHE A 17 6.77 -18.66 7.99
C PHE A 17 7.79 -17.52 7.89
N CYS A 18 7.38 -16.26 8.09
CA CYS A 18 8.29 -15.11 8.06
C CYS A 18 9.42 -15.26 9.08
N ARG A 19 9.12 -15.74 10.29
CA ARG A 19 10.10 -15.96 11.34
C ARG A 19 11.06 -17.09 10.98
N ASN A 20 10.56 -18.14 10.35
CA ASN A 20 11.34 -19.31 9.98
C ASN A 20 12.12 -19.15 8.65
N LEU A 21 12.06 -17.99 7.98
CA LEU A 21 12.89 -17.71 6.79
C LEU A 21 14.37 -17.63 7.12
N LEU A 22 14.73 -17.12 8.31
CA LEU A 22 16.09 -17.16 8.79
C LEU A 22 16.38 -18.49 9.48
N PRO A 23 17.58 -19.07 9.29
CA PRO A 23 17.98 -20.26 10.03
C PRO A 23 18.11 -19.95 11.52
N PRO A 24 18.02 -20.98 12.39
CA PRO A 24 18.05 -20.79 13.85
C PRO A 24 19.23 -19.97 14.37
N GLU A 25 20.40 -20.12 13.74
CA GLU A 25 21.64 -19.39 14.09
C GLU A 25 21.55 -17.89 13.84
N LEU A 26 20.65 -17.47 12.93
CA LEU A 26 20.41 -16.06 12.57
C LEU A 26 19.09 -15.52 13.14
N SER A 27 18.39 -16.27 13.98
CA SER A 27 17.09 -15.88 14.55
C SER A 27 17.14 -14.55 15.31
N ALA A 28 18.29 -14.20 15.91
CA ALA A 28 18.51 -12.91 16.58
C ALA A 28 18.46 -11.71 15.62
N TYR A 29 18.59 -11.94 14.31
CA TYR A 29 18.50 -10.89 13.27
C TYR A 29 17.12 -10.79 12.65
N TYR A 30 16.10 -11.45 13.20
CA TYR A 30 14.70 -11.28 12.84
C TYR A 30 14.00 -10.38 13.85
N THR A 31 13.08 -9.52 13.36
CA THR A 31 12.16 -8.79 14.22
C THR A 31 10.79 -8.65 13.55
N ASP A 32 9.72 -8.78 14.33
CA ASP A 32 8.33 -8.45 14.00
C ASP A 32 7.79 -7.29 14.88
N SER A 33 8.64 -6.73 15.72
CA SER A 33 8.31 -5.65 16.67
C SER A 33 8.73 -4.28 16.12
N ALA A 34 8.58 -4.05 14.82
CA ALA A 34 8.97 -2.80 14.17
C ALA A 34 7.90 -1.71 14.34
N ASP A 35 8.19 -0.70 15.16
CA ASP A 35 7.32 0.48 15.31
C ASP A 35 7.52 1.47 14.17
N VAL A 36 6.64 1.42 13.17
CA VAL A 36 6.62 2.33 12.00
C VAL A 36 6.38 3.79 12.42
N ALA A 37 5.88 4.05 13.64
CA ALA A 37 5.71 5.40 14.15
C ALA A 37 7.04 6.05 14.54
N ASN A 38 8.03 5.25 14.91
CA ASN A 38 9.35 5.69 15.31
C ASN A 38 10.36 5.52 14.16
N THR A 39 10.47 6.54 13.30
CA THR A 39 11.36 6.51 12.14
C THR A 39 12.82 6.27 12.53
N ALA A 40 13.32 6.88 13.61
CA ALA A 40 14.70 6.71 14.05
C ALA A 40 14.98 5.26 14.47
N ARG A 41 14.03 4.59 15.15
CA ARG A 41 14.18 3.18 15.50
C ARG A 41 14.12 2.29 14.26
N MET A 42 13.23 2.60 13.31
CA MET A 42 13.16 1.89 12.03
C MET A 42 14.48 1.98 11.25
N GLU A 43 15.10 3.17 11.23
CA GLU A 43 16.40 3.37 10.58
C GLU A 43 17.51 2.54 11.26
N GLN A 44 17.52 2.46 12.59
CA GLN A 44 18.46 1.60 13.32
C GLN A 44 18.28 0.12 12.95
N LEU A 45 17.03 -0.36 12.87
CA LEU A 45 16.73 -1.75 12.50
C LEU A 45 17.29 -2.09 11.11
N LEU A 46 17.43 -1.12 10.18
CA LEU A 46 18.01 -1.38 8.85
C LEU A 46 19.45 -1.88 8.90
N VAL A 47 20.19 -1.51 9.91
CA VAL A 47 21.62 -1.87 10.05
C VAL A 47 21.88 -2.90 11.15
N GLU A 48 20.87 -3.22 11.97
CA GLU A 48 20.93 -4.19 13.05
C GLU A 48 20.33 -5.54 12.67
N MET A 49 19.23 -5.53 11.87
CA MET A 49 18.44 -6.74 11.55
C MET A 49 18.74 -7.25 10.14
N GLY A 50 18.61 -8.56 9.94
CA GLY A 50 18.65 -9.18 8.61
C GLY A 50 17.26 -9.18 7.94
N LEU A 51 16.20 -9.41 8.74
CA LEU A 51 14.82 -9.45 8.26
C LEU A 51 13.88 -8.72 9.22
N ILE A 52 13.15 -7.76 8.70
CA ILE A 52 12.13 -7.00 9.41
C ILE A 52 10.77 -7.44 8.86
N ASN A 53 9.94 -8.07 9.70
CA ASN A 53 8.56 -8.39 9.37
C ASN A 53 7.64 -7.26 9.85
N LEU A 54 6.92 -6.66 8.90
CA LEU A 54 5.83 -5.73 9.19
C LEU A 54 4.55 -6.54 9.40
N ASP A 55 4.42 -7.10 10.60
CA ASP A 55 3.28 -7.94 10.93
C ASP A 55 1.99 -7.09 10.97
N GLU A 56 0.87 -7.66 10.52
CA GLU A 56 -0.41 -6.96 10.41
C GLU A 56 -0.29 -5.60 9.66
N PHE A 57 0.35 -5.62 8.49
CA PHE A 57 0.58 -4.43 7.65
C PHE A 57 -0.70 -3.62 7.39
N ASP A 58 -1.85 -4.29 7.26
CA ASP A 58 -3.17 -3.68 7.09
C ASP A 58 -3.57 -2.75 8.25
N ARG A 59 -3.02 -2.95 9.45
CA ARG A 59 -3.26 -2.09 10.62
C ARG A 59 -2.37 -0.85 10.67
N ILE A 60 -1.33 -0.79 9.84
CA ILE A 60 -0.48 0.41 9.76
C ILE A 60 -1.29 1.56 9.16
N PRO A 61 -1.47 2.67 9.89
CA PRO A 61 -2.23 3.81 9.38
C PRO A 61 -1.67 4.34 8.07
N VAL A 62 -2.53 4.60 7.07
CA VAL A 62 -2.13 5.08 5.73
C VAL A 62 -1.22 6.31 5.80
N ARG A 63 -1.44 7.21 6.76
CA ARG A 63 -0.58 8.38 7.02
C ARG A 63 0.88 8.03 7.31
N ARG A 64 1.19 6.79 7.71
CA ARG A 64 2.54 6.31 8.00
C ARG A 64 3.22 5.67 6.79
N HIS A 65 2.47 5.29 5.76
CA HIS A 65 3.01 4.67 4.56
C HIS A 65 4.09 5.50 3.86
N PRO A 66 3.99 6.85 3.75
CA PRO A 66 5.07 7.64 3.15
C PRO A 66 6.39 7.55 3.92
N ALA A 67 6.36 7.61 5.25
CA ALA A 67 7.55 7.48 6.07
C ALA A 67 8.17 6.09 5.94
N LEU A 68 7.35 5.03 5.98
CA LEU A 68 7.80 3.65 5.76
C LEU A 68 8.46 3.49 4.38
N LYS A 69 7.83 4.03 3.32
CA LYS A 69 8.38 3.99 1.96
C LYS A 69 9.74 4.67 1.86
N ASN A 70 9.95 5.77 2.58
CA ASN A 70 11.24 6.46 2.65
C ASN A 70 12.29 5.59 3.35
N VAL A 71 11.96 5.02 4.52
CA VAL A 71 12.85 4.10 5.24
C VAL A 71 13.23 2.89 4.37
N MET A 72 12.28 2.31 3.66
CA MET A 72 12.54 1.17 2.76
C MET A 72 13.51 1.50 1.61
N GLN A 73 13.72 2.76 1.27
CA GLN A 73 14.64 3.19 0.20
C GLN A 73 16.05 3.52 0.72
N LEU A 74 16.25 3.65 2.02
CA LEU A 74 17.55 3.94 2.58
C LEU A 74 18.54 2.80 2.28
N THR A 75 19.71 3.16 1.80
CA THR A 75 20.81 2.22 1.50
C THR A 75 21.79 2.06 2.65
N GLY A 76 21.64 2.87 3.68
CA GLY A 76 22.49 2.86 4.86
C GLY A 76 22.16 4.00 5.80
N LEU A 77 22.78 3.99 6.96
CA LEU A 77 22.60 4.97 8.02
C LEU A 77 23.93 5.62 8.39
N HIS A 78 23.92 6.92 8.59
CA HIS A 78 25.03 7.65 9.16
C HIS A 78 24.89 7.69 10.69
N VAL A 79 25.66 6.85 11.38
CA VAL A 79 25.67 6.78 12.85
C VAL A 79 26.81 7.57 13.41
N ARG A 80 26.50 8.48 14.30
CA ARG A 80 27.49 9.20 15.11
C ARG A 80 27.46 8.64 16.53
N LYS A 81 28.53 7.97 16.94
CA LYS A 81 28.65 7.54 18.35
C LYS A 81 28.86 8.78 19.21
N ALA A 82 28.27 8.74 20.42
CA ALA A 82 28.52 9.76 21.42
C ALA A 82 30.04 9.94 21.63
N TYR A 83 30.49 11.18 21.66
CA TYR A 83 31.91 11.56 21.81
C TYR A 83 32.84 11.27 20.62
N GLN A 84 32.34 10.84 19.47
CA GLN A 84 33.15 10.72 18.25
C GLN A 84 32.87 11.88 17.28
N ARG A 85 33.94 12.47 16.70
CA ARG A 85 33.82 13.58 15.73
C ARG A 85 33.28 13.12 14.40
N ASP A 86 33.59 11.87 13.98
CA ASP A 86 33.26 11.38 12.67
C ASP A 86 31.98 10.51 12.68
N ALA A 87 31.08 10.79 11.72
CA ALA A 87 29.94 9.94 11.46
C ALA A 87 30.39 8.73 10.63
N ARG A 88 30.06 7.52 11.08
CA ARG A 88 30.35 6.29 10.33
C ARG A 88 29.12 5.89 9.53
N ARG A 89 29.29 5.65 8.25
CA ARG A 89 28.23 5.08 7.41
C ARG A 89 28.18 3.57 7.61
N LEU A 90 27.01 3.09 8.07
CA LEU A 90 26.69 1.67 8.14
C LEU A 90 25.81 1.30 6.95
N PRO A 91 26.14 0.29 6.17
CA PRO A 91 25.27 -0.18 5.09
C PRO A 91 24.00 -0.82 5.66
N ARG A 92 22.92 -0.71 4.93
CA ARG A 92 21.72 -1.47 5.22
C ARG A 92 21.97 -2.95 4.96
N ILE A 93 21.57 -3.79 5.92
CA ILE A 93 21.58 -5.26 5.81
C ILE A 93 20.15 -5.83 5.84
N ALA A 94 19.19 -5.07 6.34
CA ALA A 94 17.82 -5.53 6.50
C ALA A 94 17.07 -5.67 5.17
N SER A 95 16.38 -6.77 5.02
CA SER A 95 15.26 -6.94 4.08
C SER A 95 13.93 -6.78 4.80
N PHE A 96 12.86 -6.48 4.04
CA PHE A 96 11.50 -6.38 4.57
C PHE A 96 10.64 -7.51 4.05
N ILE A 97 9.77 -8.02 4.90
CA ILE A 97 8.62 -8.84 4.57
C ILE A 97 7.42 -8.30 5.36
N ALA A 98 6.22 -8.62 4.94
CA ALA A 98 5.01 -8.21 5.66
C ALA A 98 3.95 -9.31 5.64
N THR A 99 3.02 -9.24 6.61
CA THR A 99 1.81 -10.06 6.62
C THR A 99 0.57 -9.18 6.67
N SER A 100 -0.53 -9.63 6.08
CA SER A 100 -1.82 -8.94 6.15
C SER A 100 -2.96 -9.94 6.28
N ASN A 101 -3.99 -9.56 7.04
CA ASN A 101 -5.25 -10.28 7.13
C ASN A 101 -6.36 -9.59 6.31
N SER A 102 -6.04 -8.54 5.58
CA SER A 102 -6.93 -7.83 4.68
C SER A 102 -6.35 -7.79 3.27
N HIS A 103 -7.21 -7.98 2.27
CA HIS A 103 -6.84 -7.75 0.87
C HIS A 103 -6.71 -6.25 0.57
N GLU A 104 -7.47 -5.41 1.26
CA GLU A 104 -7.43 -3.95 1.09
C GLU A 104 -6.31 -3.30 1.89
N LEU A 105 -5.09 -3.43 1.43
CA LEU A 105 -3.89 -2.96 2.15
C LEU A 105 -3.15 -1.81 1.44
N LEU A 106 -3.25 -1.71 0.12
CA LEU A 106 -2.59 -0.67 -0.65
C LEU A 106 -3.51 0.54 -0.86
N SER A 107 -2.96 1.75 -0.75
CA SER A 107 -3.73 3.00 -0.89
C SER A 107 -3.19 3.95 -1.96
N ASP A 108 -2.01 3.65 -2.51
CA ASP A 108 -1.32 4.57 -3.43
C ASP A 108 -0.65 3.79 -4.57
N PRO A 109 -1.20 3.86 -5.81
CA PRO A 109 -0.64 3.19 -6.97
C PRO A 109 0.83 3.54 -7.22
N SER A 110 1.20 4.80 -7.03
CA SER A 110 2.58 5.27 -7.31
C SER A 110 3.62 4.69 -6.36
N GLY A 111 3.21 4.29 -5.16
CA GLY A 111 4.09 3.76 -4.13
C GLY A 111 4.05 2.24 -3.98
N SER A 112 3.11 1.56 -4.63
CA SER A 112 2.90 0.11 -4.48
C SER A 112 4.00 -0.74 -5.11
N ARG A 113 4.79 -0.21 -6.02
CA ARG A 113 5.95 -0.90 -6.62
C ARG A 113 6.98 -1.40 -5.60
N ARG A 114 6.89 -0.98 -4.34
CA ARG A 114 7.75 -1.46 -3.26
C ARG A 114 7.26 -2.74 -2.62
N PHE A 115 6.04 -3.15 -2.93
CA PHE A 115 5.38 -4.30 -2.35
C PHE A 115 5.09 -5.34 -3.45
N LEU A 116 5.30 -6.60 -3.12
CA LEU A 116 4.90 -7.76 -3.91
C LEU A 116 3.85 -8.51 -3.10
N CYS A 117 2.57 -8.26 -3.39
CA CYS A 117 1.47 -8.92 -2.69
C CYS A 117 1.29 -10.34 -3.22
N VAL A 118 1.28 -11.30 -2.29
CA VAL A 118 1.11 -12.73 -2.57
C VAL A 118 -0.06 -13.23 -1.76
N GLU A 119 -1.09 -13.74 -2.41
CA GLU A 119 -2.23 -14.33 -1.73
C GLU A 119 -1.89 -15.71 -1.20
N VAL A 120 -2.17 -15.94 0.07
CA VAL A 120 -1.99 -17.21 0.76
C VAL A 120 -3.33 -17.90 0.91
N GLU A 121 -3.60 -18.89 0.09
CA GLU A 121 -4.88 -19.62 0.05
C GLU A 121 -4.92 -20.80 1.01
N ARG A 122 -3.76 -21.39 1.32
CA ARG A 122 -3.62 -22.62 2.12
C ARG A 122 -2.65 -22.42 3.28
N PRO A 123 -2.76 -23.22 4.35
CA PRO A 123 -1.76 -23.18 5.41
C PRO A 123 -0.35 -23.38 4.87
N ILE A 124 0.57 -22.54 5.32
CA ILE A 124 1.99 -22.65 4.98
C ILE A 124 2.63 -23.65 5.92
N ASP A 125 3.18 -24.74 5.36
CA ASP A 125 4.05 -25.61 6.11
C ASP A 125 5.45 -24.97 6.18
N SER A 126 5.85 -24.60 7.35
CA SER A 126 7.17 -24.02 7.64
C SER A 126 8.01 -24.93 8.55
N THR A 127 7.64 -26.22 8.64
CA THR A 127 8.46 -27.24 9.28
C THR A 127 9.54 -27.70 8.31
N ASP A 128 10.66 -28.11 8.84
CA ASP A 128 11.78 -28.72 8.09
C ASP A 128 12.29 -27.90 6.87
N ILE A 129 12.36 -26.58 7.02
CA ILE A 129 12.96 -25.73 6.00
C ILE A 129 14.45 -26.07 5.87
N GLY A 130 14.85 -26.56 4.69
CA GLY A 130 16.24 -26.92 4.37
C GLY A 130 17.13 -25.69 4.16
N HIS A 131 17.32 -24.85 5.19
CA HIS A 131 18.04 -23.57 5.11
C HIS A 131 19.41 -23.72 4.45
N ALA A 132 20.19 -24.73 4.82
CA ALA A 132 21.52 -24.95 4.26
C ALA A 132 21.48 -25.09 2.73
N GLN A 133 20.50 -25.84 2.20
CA GLN A 133 20.32 -26.03 0.76
C GLN A 133 19.86 -24.75 0.08
N ILE A 134 18.87 -24.05 0.65
CA ILE A 134 18.34 -22.79 0.11
C ILE A 134 19.44 -21.74 0.03
N TYR A 135 20.20 -21.54 1.10
CA TYR A 135 21.29 -20.56 1.13
C TYR A 135 22.46 -20.94 0.23
N ALA A 136 22.77 -22.25 0.08
CA ALA A 136 23.76 -22.70 -0.90
C ALA A 136 23.32 -22.38 -2.35
N GLN A 137 22.05 -22.61 -2.66
CA GLN A 137 21.49 -22.26 -3.96
C GLN A 137 21.55 -20.77 -4.23
N LEU A 138 21.06 -19.92 -3.29
CA LEU A 138 21.09 -18.47 -3.40
C LEU A 138 22.52 -17.94 -3.58
N LYS A 139 23.49 -18.51 -2.84
CA LYS A 139 24.90 -18.17 -2.99
C LYS A 139 25.42 -18.52 -4.39
N ALA A 140 25.06 -19.69 -4.91
CA ALA A 140 25.47 -20.11 -6.26
C ALA A 140 24.89 -19.18 -7.33
N MET A 141 23.60 -18.81 -7.21
CA MET A 141 22.93 -17.87 -8.13
C MET A 141 23.63 -16.50 -8.11
N LEU A 142 23.90 -15.94 -6.94
CA LEU A 142 24.62 -14.66 -6.82
C LEU A 142 26.03 -14.69 -7.43
N LEU A 143 26.77 -15.78 -7.20
CA LEU A 143 28.11 -15.97 -7.78
C LEU A 143 28.05 -16.19 -9.30
N GLY A 144 26.95 -16.78 -9.80
CA GLY A 144 26.64 -16.93 -11.22
C GLY A 144 26.22 -15.62 -11.91
N GLY A 145 26.08 -14.52 -11.17
CA GLY A 145 25.69 -13.22 -11.71
C GLY A 145 24.17 -13.08 -11.89
N GLU A 146 23.39 -13.94 -11.24
CA GLU A 146 21.92 -13.80 -11.23
C GLU A 146 21.50 -12.46 -10.67
N ARG A 147 20.50 -11.87 -11.31
CA ARG A 147 19.97 -10.57 -10.96
C ARG A 147 19.06 -10.68 -9.73
N TYR A 148 19.28 -9.83 -8.74
CA TYR A 148 18.50 -9.76 -7.50
C TYR A 148 17.59 -8.52 -7.41
N TRP A 149 17.35 -7.85 -8.54
CA TRP A 149 16.41 -6.72 -8.66
C TRP A 149 15.46 -6.94 -9.83
N PHE A 150 14.29 -6.28 -9.78
CA PHE A 150 13.32 -6.32 -10.86
C PHE A 150 13.62 -5.26 -11.93
N THR A 151 13.36 -5.58 -13.18
CA THR A 151 13.35 -4.61 -14.29
C THR A 151 12.09 -3.75 -14.24
N ALA A 152 12.07 -2.66 -15.01
CA ALA A 152 10.87 -1.82 -15.13
C ALA A 152 9.64 -2.58 -15.67
N GLY A 153 9.85 -3.55 -16.57
CA GLY A 153 8.78 -4.41 -17.07
C GLY A 153 8.18 -5.30 -15.98
N GLU A 154 9.05 -5.99 -15.23
CA GLU A 154 8.63 -6.83 -14.10
C GLU A 154 7.98 -6.01 -12.97
N GLU A 155 8.48 -4.78 -12.71
CA GLU A 155 7.81 -3.87 -11.76
C GLU A 155 6.39 -3.50 -12.23
N ALA A 156 6.17 -3.32 -13.54
CA ALA A 156 4.85 -3.03 -14.09
C ALA A 156 3.91 -4.23 -13.96
N GLU A 157 4.40 -5.45 -14.19
CA GLU A 157 3.63 -6.69 -13.97
C GLU A 157 3.24 -6.86 -12.50
N ILE A 158 4.17 -6.61 -11.57
CA ILE A 158 3.89 -6.64 -10.13
C ILE A 158 2.84 -5.58 -9.75
N GLN A 159 2.94 -4.38 -10.30
CA GLN A 159 1.94 -3.33 -10.06
C GLN A 159 0.56 -3.74 -10.59
N HIS A 160 0.51 -4.38 -11.74
CA HIS A 160 -0.75 -4.92 -12.30
C HIS A 160 -1.35 -6.01 -11.38
N ALA A 161 -0.54 -6.95 -10.92
CA ALA A 161 -0.98 -7.97 -9.96
C ALA A 161 -1.45 -7.37 -8.63
N ASN A 162 -0.82 -6.28 -8.19
CA ASN A 162 -1.19 -5.58 -6.96
C ASN A 162 -2.54 -4.85 -7.03
N VAL A 163 -3.15 -4.70 -8.21
CA VAL A 163 -4.46 -4.02 -8.37
C VAL A 163 -5.53 -4.66 -7.49
N ALA A 164 -5.51 -5.98 -7.33
CA ALA A 164 -6.45 -6.72 -6.49
C ALA A 164 -6.35 -6.37 -4.98
N PHE A 165 -5.26 -5.73 -4.55
CA PHE A 165 -4.99 -5.42 -3.15
C PHE A 165 -5.14 -3.94 -2.80
N TYR A 166 -5.64 -3.12 -3.72
CA TYR A 166 -5.94 -1.73 -3.42
C TYR A 166 -7.22 -1.61 -2.60
N ARG A 167 -7.18 -0.68 -1.65
CA ARG A 167 -8.37 -0.31 -0.91
C ARG A 167 -9.39 0.30 -1.86
N THR A 168 -10.57 -0.26 -1.86
CA THR A 168 -11.70 0.35 -2.54
C THR A 168 -12.22 1.50 -1.67
N CYS A 169 -12.41 2.68 -2.27
CA CYS A 169 -13.08 3.78 -1.60
C CYS A 169 -14.59 3.63 -1.84
N PRO A 170 -15.41 3.37 -0.83
CA PRO A 170 -16.87 3.22 -1.03
C PRO A 170 -17.50 4.42 -1.73
N ALA A 171 -16.93 5.62 -1.55
CA ALA A 171 -17.36 6.82 -2.25
C ALA A 171 -16.98 6.81 -3.73
N GLU A 172 -15.86 6.20 -4.10
CA GLU A 172 -15.43 6.03 -5.49
C GLU A 172 -16.33 5.03 -6.22
N GLU A 173 -16.65 3.91 -5.61
CA GLU A 173 -17.60 2.94 -6.16
C GLU A 173 -19.00 3.55 -6.33
N ALA A 174 -19.47 4.27 -5.30
CA ALA A 174 -20.73 4.99 -5.38
C ALA A 174 -20.69 6.07 -6.48
N PHE A 175 -19.58 6.77 -6.62
CA PHE A 175 -19.39 7.74 -7.71
C PHE A 175 -19.46 7.05 -9.07
N ALA A 176 -18.65 6.02 -9.30
CA ALA A 176 -18.61 5.29 -10.58
C ALA A 176 -19.97 4.69 -10.96
N ARG A 177 -20.79 4.32 -9.98
CA ARG A 177 -22.14 3.80 -10.21
C ARG A 177 -23.16 4.89 -10.62
N HIS A 178 -23.01 6.12 -10.12
CA HIS A 178 -24.01 7.16 -10.28
C HIS A 178 -23.57 8.37 -11.08
N PHE A 179 -22.27 8.53 -11.26
CA PHE A 179 -21.67 9.67 -11.93
C PHE A 179 -20.45 9.24 -12.78
N ARG A 180 -20.10 10.08 -13.73
CA ARG A 180 -18.84 9.99 -14.48
C ARG A 180 -18.17 11.35 -14.60
N ALA A 181 -16.91 11.35 -15.03
CA ALA A 181 -16.19 12.55 -15.42
C ALA A 181 -16.90 13.22 -16.62
N ALA A 182 -16.99 14.54 -16.60
CA ALA A 182 -17.49 15.32 -17.73
C ALA A 182 -16.44 15.40 -18.83
N ARG A 183 -16.87 15.35 -20.11
CA ARG A 183 -16.03 15.69 -21.25
C ARG A 183 -15.80 17.21 -21.33
N PRO A 184 -14.74 17.69 -22.02
CA PRO A 184 -14.41 19.12 -22.05
C PRO A 184 -15.58 20.03 -22.45
N ASP A 185 -16.35 19.66 -23.48
CA ASP A 185 -17.41 20.47 -24.07
C ASP A 185 -18.81 20.00 -23.67
N GLU A 186 -18.93 19.22 -22.63
CA GLU A 186 -20.19 18.66 -22.15
C GLU A 186 -20.78 19.51 -21.03
N GLU A 187 -22.11 19.67 -21.03
CA GLU A 187 -22.83 20.27 -19.92
C GLU A 187 -22.69 19.38 -18.69
N ALA A 188 -22.20 19.95 -17.61
CA ALA A 188 -21.82 19.18 -16.40
C ALA A 188 -22.18 19.92 -15.12
N LEU A 189 -22.50 19.16 -14.10
CA LEU A 189 -22.66 19.69 -12.76
C LEU A 189 -21.29 20.08 -12.20
N SER A 190 -21.18 21.31 -11.69
CA SER A 190 -19.99 21.78 -10.98
C SER A 190 -20.27 21.75 -9.47
N VAL A 191 -19.74 20.76 -8.78
CA VAL A 191 -20.02 20.50 -7.37
C VAL A 191 -18.77 20.54 -6.52
N SER A 192 -18.90 20.96 -5.27
CA SER A 192 -17.85 20.79 -4.26
C SER A 192 -17.85 19.35 -3.75
N LEU A 193 -16.77 18.94 -3.08
CA LEU A 193 -16.67 17.60 -2.53
C LEU A 193 -17.76 17.28 -1.47
N PRO A 194 -18.10 18.20 -0.53
CA PRO A 194 -19.23 18.00 0.38
C PRO A 194 -20.58 17.86 -0.34
N GLU A 195 -20.84 18.68 -1.37
CA GLU A 195 -22.06 18.58 -2.18
C GLU A 195 -22.15 17.22 -2.88
N LEU A 196 -21.04 16.75 -3.48
CA LEU A 196 -21.00 15.44 -4.12
C LEU A 196 -21.26 14.30 -3.13
N ILE A 197 -20.65 14.35 -1.94
CA ILE A 197 -20.91 13.37 -0.88
C ILE A 197 -22.38 13.38 -0.46
N ALA A 198 -23.00 14.55 -0.35
CA ALA A 198 -24.42 14.68 -0.03
C ALA A 198 -25.30 14.05 -1.13
N LEU A 199 -24.96 14.26 -2.40
CA LEU A 199 -25.65 13.62 -3.53
C LEU A 199 -25.51 12.10 -3.51
N LEU A 200 -24.31 11.59 -3.23
CA LEU A 200 -24.06 10.15 -3.12
C LEU A 200 -24.84 9.53 -1.94
N ARG A 201 -24.88 10.20 -0.79
CA ARG A 201 -25.65 9.74 0.38
C ARG A 201 -27.15 9.69 0.12
N LYS A 202 -27.70 10.64 -0.65
CA LYS A 202 -29.11 10.60 -1.07
C LYS A 202 -29.42 9.38 -1.94
N ARG A 203 -28.46 8.95 -2.78
CA ARG A 203 -28.65 7.80 -3.70
C ARG A 203 -28.35 6.45 -3.07
N GLN A 204 -27.48 6.43 -2.05
CA GLN A 204 -27.12 5.22 -1.29
C GLN A 204 -27.10 5.52 0.22
N PRO A 205 -28.27 5.55 0.87
CA PRO A 205 -28.35 5.75 2.32
C PRO A 205 -27.64 4.60 3.07
N GLY A 206 -26.77 4.95 4.02
CA GLY A 206 -26.11 3.97 4.90
C GLY A 206 -24.75 3.44 4.45
N THR A 207 -24.35 3.62 3.20
CA THR A 207 -23.08 3.06 2.67
C THR A 207 -21.86 3.98 2.90
N LEU A 208 -22.07 5.26 3.16
CA LEU A 208 -21.02 6.30 3.18
C LEU A 208 -20.88 6.93 4.57
N THR A 209 -20.55 6.11 5.58
CA THR A 209 -20.45 6.57 6.99
C THR A 209 -19.16 7.29 7.30
N SER A 210 -18.05 6.93 6.67
CA SER A 210 -16.74 7.56 6.87
C SER A 210 -16.00 7.70 5.55
N ILE A 211 -15.87 8.92 5.05
CA ILE A 211 -15.17 9.22 3.80
C ILE A 211 -13.97 10.08 4.08
N GLY A 212 -12.79 9.60 3.72
CA GLY A 212 -11.57 10.41 3.70
C GLY A 212 -11.64 11.44 2.58
N MET A 213 -11.93 12.72 2.90
CA MET A 213 -12.11 13.80 1.92
C MET A 213 -10.93 13.93 0.94
N GLN A 214 -9.70 13.82 1.46
CA GLN A 214 -8.50 13.92 0.62
C GLN A 214 -8.31 12.69 -0.28
N GLU A 215 -8.66 11.52 0.22
CA GLU A 215 -8.59 10.25 -0.51
C GLU A 215 -9.60 10.24 -1.65
N PHE A 216 -10.85 10.59 -1.35
CA PHE A 216 -11.90 10.69 -2.36
C PHE A 216 -11.59 11.75 -3.42
N SER A 217 -11.06 12.93 -3.03
CA SER A 217 -10.61 13.95 -4.00
C SER A 217 -9.54 13.42 -4.95
N ARG A 218 -8.58 12.64 -4.46
CA ARG A 218 -7.53 12.01 -5.29
C ARG A 218 -8.10 10.95 -6.21
N ALA A 219 -9.01 10.12 -5.72
CA ALA A 219 -9.69 9.10 -6.50
C ALA A 219 -10.48 9.71 -7.66
N LEU A 220 -11.24 10.79 -7.42
CA LEU A 220 -11.96 11.50 -8.47
C LEU A 220 -11.04 12.04 -9.58
N VAL A 221 -9.90 12.66 -9.20
CA VAL A 221 -8.92 13.15 -10.17
C VAL A 221 -8.29 11.99 -10.94
N ALA A 222 -7.98 10.89 -10.29
CA ALA A 222 -7.46 9.66 -10.92
C ALA A 222 -8.48 9.03 -11.88
N ALA A 223 -9.79 9.14 -11.59
CA ALA A 223 -10.88 8.74 -12.47
C ALA A 223 -11.16 9.75 -13.63
N GLY A 224 -10.29 10.76 -13.79
CA GLY A 224 -10.38 11.74 -14.87
C GLY A 224 -11.36 12.89 -14.60
N VAL A 225 -11.86 13.05 -13.37
CA VAL A 225 -12.75 14.18 -13.03
C VAL A 225 -11.95 15.47 -12.98
N GLU A 226 -12.35 16.45 -13.82
CA GLU A 226 -11.74 17.77 -13.84
C GLU A 226 -11.99 18.50 -12.52
N ARG A 227 -10.88 18.94 -11.87
CA ARG A 227 -10.92 19.75 -10.66
C ARG A 227 -10.50 21.18 -10.97
N ARG A 228 -11.40 22.13 -10.73
CA ARG A 228 -11.12 23.57 -10.85
C ARG A 228 -11.05 24.22 -9.47
N HIS A 229 -10.04 25.05 -9.28
CA HIS A 229 -9.94 25.87 -8.06
C HIS A 229 -10.73 27.17 -8.27
N THR A 230 -11.61 27.48 -7.31
CA THR A 230 -12.41 28.72 -7.32
C THR A 230 -12.21 29.44 -5.98
N GLU A 231 -12.64 30.71 -5.88
CA GLU A 231 -12.64 31.46 -4.62
C GLU A 231 -13.36 30.76 -3.45
N LYS A 232 -14.35 29.90 -3.79
CA LYS A 232 -15.13 29.09 -2.82
C LYS A 232 -14.58 27.69 -2.61
N GLY A 233 -13.36 27.40 -3.11
CA GLY A 233 -12.70 26.10 -2.98
C GLY A 233 -12.71 25.27 -4.27
N ASN A 234 -12.36 24.00 -4.16
CA ASN A 234 -12.26 23.09 -5.31
C ASN A 234 -13.65 22.63 -5.77
N ARG A 235 -13.90 22.73 -7.08
CA ARG A 235 -15.11 22.25 -7.75
C ARG A 235 -14.75 21.11 -8.71
N TYR A 236 -15.64 20.15 -8.83
CA TYR A 236 -15.49 18.94 -9.64
C TYR A 236 -16.58 18.91 -10.72
N ARG A 237 -16.18 18.69 -11.99
CA ARG A 237 -17.11 18.60 -13.11
C ARG A 237 -17.54 17.15 -13.30
N ILE A 238 -18.82 16.87 -13.08
CA ILE A 238 -19.39 15.52 -13.12
C ILE A 238 -20.68 15.49 -13.93
N VAL A 239 -20.99 14.32 -14.49
CA VAL A 239 -22.26 14.06 -15.20
C VAL A 239 -22.97 12.89 -14.51
N PRO A 240 -24.25 13.03 -14.16
CA PRO A 240 -25.03 11.91 -13.64
C PRO A 240 -25.17 10.80 -14.70
N LEU A 241 -25.05 9.55 -14.27
CA LEU A 241 -25.43 8.41 -15.11
C LEU A 241 -26.93 8.22 -15.00
N GLU A 242 -27.64 8.20 -16.12
CA GLU A 242 -29.06 7.89 -16.17
C GLU A 242 -29.23 6.39 -15.94
N HIS A 243 -29.76 6.01 -14.79
CA HIS A 243 -30.34 4.68 -14.62
C HIS A 243 -31.80 4.75 -15.06
N GLU A 244 -32.21 3.92 -16.01
CA GLU A 244 -33.60 3.72 -16.40
C GLU A 244 -34.44 3.37 -15.17
N GLY A 245 -35.10 4.34 -14.56
CA GLY A 245 -35.91 4.16 -13.38
C GLY A 245 -36.25 5.41 -12.56
N CYS A 246 -35.59 6.54 -12.82
CA CYS A 246 -35.86 7.77 -12.06
C CYS A 246 -35.96 9.00 -12.99
N LYS A 247 -36.96 8.97 -13.88
CA LYS A 247 -37.43 10.20 -14.52
C LYS A 247 -38.25 10.99 -13.51
N SER A 248 -37.87 12.23 -13.29
CA SER A 248 -38.55 13.28 -12.52
C SER A 248 -38.15 13.44 -11.07
N ALA A 249 -37.11 14.25 -10.80
CA ALA A 249 -37.01 15.09 -9.58
C ALA A 249 -35.78 16.03 -9.54
N ILE A 250 -35.20 16.47 -10.68
CA ILE A 250 -34.01 17.36 -10.64
C ILE A 250 -34.19 18.67 -11.43
N LEU A 251 -35.38 19.00 -11.92
CA LEU A 251 -35.63 20.28 -12.63
C LEU A 251 -36.70 21.13 -11.97
N SER A 252 -36.74 21.18 -10.63
CA SER A 252 -37.55 22.18 -9.92
C SER A 252 -36.95 22.42 -8.53
N GLU A 253 -36.00 23.36 -8.46
CA GLU A 253 -35.87 24.46 -7.49
C GLU A 253 -34.64 25.33 -7.85
#